data_383dc0a9adc4ef6db0ac4b0a0f3ae93e
#
_entry.id   383dc0a9adc4ef6db0ac4b0a0f3ae93e
#
_cell.length_a   1.000
_cell.length_b   1.000
_cell.length_c   1.000
_cell.angle_alpha   90.00
_cell.angle_beta   90.00
_cell.angle_gamma   90.00
#
_symmetry.space_group_name_H-M   'P 1'
#
loop_
_entity.id
_entity.type
_entity.pdbx_description
1 polymer ?
#
loop_
_entity_poly.entity_id
_entity_poly.type
_entity_poly.pdbx_seq_one_letter_code
_entity_poly.pdbx_strand_id
1 'polypeptide(L)'
;TALSIAGLVLLLAVTFYMQTLFALSSQATVNRERLEQIDQTLKNNALREDELTRQYSEHYATACHIIAYIVEHNPELATRADLHSMANTLNIESIYLYDGDGNMTSSSTSQRSYSLSTKYGDSSYEFRSLLGGKDEYIQPLSINRTTGETYQYIGVALYDQDGIADGIVQIAVRPMRLEEMLKSTKIDAVL
;
A
#
# COMPACT_ATOMS: atom_id res chain seq x y z
N THR A 1 36.03 -62.10 -31.77
CA THR A 1 35.26 -61.94 -30.50
C THR A 1 35.68 -60.72 -29.66
N ALA A 2 36.98 -60.38 -29.52
CA ALA A 2 37.43 -59.21 -28.76
C ALA A 2 37.03 -57.88 -29.44
N LEU A 3 37.09 -57.80 -30.77
CA LEU A 3 36.73 -56.64 -31.54
C LEU A 3 35.24 -56.27 -31.46
N SER A 4 34.38 -57.32 -31.37
CA SER A 4 32.91 -57.14 -31.24
C SER A 4 32.51 -56.67 -29.84
N ILE A 5 33.22 -57.06 -28.80
CA ILE A 5 33.02 -56.57 -27.43
C ILE A 5 33.43 -55.10 -27.27
N ALA A 6 34.59 -54.75 -27.85
CA ALA A 6 35.05 -53.37 -27.84
C ALA A 6 34.09 -52.43 -28.59
N GLY A 7 33.52 -52.86 -29.72
CA GLY A 7 32.50 -52.10 -30.47
C GLY A 7 31.20 -51.92 -29.67
N LEU A 8 30.77 -52.96 -28.95
CA LEU A 8 29.57 -52.87 -28.10
C LEU A 8 29.77 -51.90 -26.93
N VAL A 9 30.92 -51.94 -26.27
CA VAL A 9 31.24 -51.01 -25.16
C VAL A 9 31.30 -49.57 -25.64
N LEU A 10 31.89 -49.31 -26.80
CA LEU A 10 31.94 -48.00 -27.39
C LEU A 10 30.54 -47.46 -27.70
N LEU A 11 29.70 -48.29 -28.28
CA LEU A 11 28.32 -47.95 -28.62
C LEU A 11 27.48 -47.61 -27.35
N LEU A 12 27.64 -48.39 -26.28
CA LEU A 12 27.02 -48.12 -24.98
C LEU A 12 27.53 -46.82 -24.37
N ALA A 13 28.84 -46.53 -24.44
CA ALA A 13 29.40 -45.31 -23.94
C ALA A 13 28.87 -44.07 -24.69
N VAL A 14 28.77 -44.14 -26.02
CA VAL A 14 28.22 -43.06 -26.83
C VAL A 14 26.74 -42.84 -26.55
N THR A 15 25.95 -43.90 -26.45
CA THR A 15 24.51 -43.76 -26.12
C THR A 15 24.29 -43.17 -24.73
N PHE A 16 25.07 -43.62 -23.74
CA PHE A 16 25.00 -43.06 -22.38
C PHE A 16 25.38 -41.57 -22.37
N TYR A 17 26.44 -41.21 -23.09
CA TYR A 17 26.88 -39.80 -23.22
C TYR A 17 25.80 -38.94 -23.86
N MET A 18 25.19 -39.37 -24.96
CA MET A 18 24.11 -38.66 -25.64
C MET A 18 22.88 -38.54 -24.76
N GLN A 19 22.49 -39.59 -24.02
CA GLN A 19 21.38 -39.54 -23.06
C GLN A 19 21.65 -38.53 -21.93
N THR A 20 22.87 -38.47 -21.41
CA THR A 20 23.26 -37.52 -20.36
C THR A 20 23.21 -36.07 -20.87
N LEU A 21 23.74 -35.82 -22.07
CA LEU A 21 23.63 -34.49 -22.69
C LEU A 21 22.18 -34.05 -22.93
N PHE A 22 21.34 -34.96 -23.41
CA PHE A 22 19.93 -34.70 -23.63
C PHE A 22 19.19 -34.42 -22.31
N ALA A 23 19.45 -35.21 -21.27
CA ALA A 23 18.87 -35.01 -19.93
C ALA A 23 19.27 -33.66 -19.35
N LEU A 24 20.57 -33.25 -19.45
CA LEU A 24 21.06 -31.96 -18.99
C LEU A 24 20.43 -30.78 -19.76
N SER A 25 20.34 -30.87 -21.09
CA SER A 25 19.71 -29.82 -21.88
C SER A 25 18.21 -29.69 -21.61
N SER A 26 17.50 -30.81 -21.43
CA SER A 26 16.10 -30.82 -21.07
C SER A 26 15.85 -30.21 -19.67
N GLN A 27 16.70 -30.55 -18.68
CA GLN A 27 16.62 -29.93 -17.36
C GLN A 27 16.88 -28.42 -17.41
N ALA A 28 17.85 -27.96 -18.20
CA ALA A 28 18.12 -26.54 -18.35
C ALA A 28 16.93 -25.78 -18.94
N THR A 29 16.25 -26.37 -19.95
CA THR A 29 15.04 -25.78 -20.56
C THR A 29 13.89 -25.70 -19.56
N VAL A 30 13.61 -26.79 -18.83
CA VAL A 30 12.54 -26.84 -17.82
C VAL A 30 12.81 -25.83 -16.69
N ASN A 31 14.06 -25.72 -16.23
CA ASN A 31 14.42 -24.75 -15.19
C ASN A 31 14.25 -23.31 -15.68
N ARG A 32 14.61 -23.02 -16.92
CA ARG A 32 14.40 -21.70 -17.50
C ARG A 32 12.92 -21.33 -17.59
N GLU A 33 12.08 -22.23 -18.08
CA GLU A 33 10.62 -22.05 -18.15
C GLU A 33 10.02 -21.80 -16.77
N ARG A 34 10.47 -22.55 -15.76
CA ARG A 34 10.03 -22.34 -14.36
C ARG A 34 10.44 -20.97 -13.83
N LEU A 35 11.66 -20.53 -14.11
CA LEU A 35 12.14 -19.18 -13.70
C LEU A 35 11.32 -18.08 -14.38
N GLU A 36 11.00 -18.23 -15.68
CA GLU A 36 10.17 -17.28 -16.40
C GLU A 36 8.73 -17.24 -15.83
N GLN A 37 8.16 -18.39 -15.47
CA GLN A 37 6.85 -18.46 -14.81
C GLN A 37 6.85 -17.80 -13.43
N ILE A 38 7.89 -18.03 -12.62
CA ILE A 38 8.05 -17.39 -11.32
C ILE A 38 8.16 -15.87 -11.48
N ASP A 39 9.00 -15.39 -12.40
CA ASP A 39 9.15 -13.94 -12.66
C ASP A 39 7.83 -13.30 -13.09
N GLN A 40 7.08 -13.94 -13.98
CA GLN A 40 5.75 -13.47 -14.39
C GLN A 40 4.76 -13.46 -13.23
N THR A 41 4.77 -14.49 -12.38
CA THR A 41 3.90 -14.57 -11.21
C THR A 41 4.23 -13.45 -10.22
N LEU A 42 5.51 -13.21 -9.95
CA LEU A 42 5.95 -12.11 -9.07
C LEU A 42 5.54 -10.74 -9.62
N LYS A 43 5.71 -10.50 -10.92
CA LYS A 43 5.26 -9.26 -11.57
C LYS A 43 3.76 -9.05 -11.47
N ASN A 44 2.98 -10.10 -11.76
CA ASN A 44 1.53 -10.05 -11.68
C ASN A 44 1.05 -9.80 -10.24
N ASN A 45 1.71 -10.40 -9.25
CA ASN A 45 1.40 -10.18 -7.84
C ASN A 45 1.72 -8.74 -7.41
N ALA A 46 2.86 -8.19 -7.84
CA ALA A 46 3.22 -6.79 -7.57
C ALA A 46 2.21 -5.81 -8.18
N LEU A 47 1.81 -6.02 -9.45
CA LEU A 47 0.78 -5.19 -10.08
C LEU A 47 -0.57 -5.29 -9.38
N ARG A 48 -0.94 -6.47 -8.90
CA ARG A 48 -2.18 -6.66 -8.14
C ARG A 48 -2.12 -5.98 -6.77
N GLU A 49 -0.96 -6.03 -6.10
CA GLU A 49 -0.69 -5.33 -4.84
C GLU A 49 -0.86 -3.82 -5.00
N ASP A 50 -0.24 -3.25 -6.04
CA ASP A 50 -0.34 -1.82 -6.35
C ASP A 50 -1.80 -1.41 -6.64
N GLU A 51 -2.51 -2.18 -7.43
CA GLU A 51 -3.92 -1.91 -7.77
C GLU A 51 -4.83 -1.97 -6.54
N LEU A 52 -4.67 -2.97 -5.69
CA LEU A 52 -5.43 -3.08 -4.43
C LEU A 52 -5.13 -1.91 -3.50
N THR A 53 -3.85 -1.53 -3.37
CA THR A 53 -3.44 -0.38 -2.55
C THR A 53 -4.05 0.91 -3.09
N ARG A 54 -4.07 1.11 -4.40
CA ARG A 54 -4.68 2.27 -5.05
C ARG A 54 -6.18 2.33 -4.79
N GLN A 55 -6.91 1.24 -5.04
CA GLN A 55 -8.37 1.17 -4.81
C GLN A 55 -8.74 1.42 -3.35
N TYR A 56 -7.94 0.90 -2.41
CA TYR A 56 -8.11 1.11 -1.00
C TYR A 56 -7.91 2.58 -0.63
N SER A 57 -6.84 3.19 -1.14
CA SER A 57 -6.53 4.60 -0.90
C SER A 57 -7.62 5.52 -1.47
N GLU A 58 -8.12 5.27 -2.68
CA GLU A 58 -9.20 6.03 -3.31
C GLU A 58 -10.53 5.91 -2.53
N HIS A 59 -10.84 4.73 -2.00
CA HIS A 59 -12.01 4.53 -1.16
C HIS A 59 -11.96 5.42 0.08
N TYR A 60 -10.83 5.47 0.79
CA TYR A 60 -10.68 6.30 1.97
C TYR A 60 -10.49 7.78 1.66
N ALA A 61 -9.93 8.13 0.51
CA ALA A 61 -9.93 9.51 0.04
C ALA A 61 -11.36 10.03 -0.15
N THR A 62 -12.23 9.21 -0.77
CA THR A 62 -13.65 9.53 -0.90
C THR A 62 -14.32 9.73 0.47
N ALA A 63 -14.02 8.86 1.44
CA ALA A 63 -14.54 9.01 2.80
C ALA A 63 -14.03 10.30 3.47
N CYS A 64 -12.77 10.68 3.24
CA CYS A 64 -12.19 11.93 3.73
C CYS A 64 -12.90 13.15 3.13
N HIS A 65 -13.19 13.16 1.83
CA HIS A 65 -13.99 14.20 1.17
C HIS A 65 -15.41 14.31 1.73
N ILE A 66 -16.06 13.19 2.03
CA ILE A 66 -17.39 13.18 2.67
C ILE A 66 -17.32 13.84 4.05
N ILE A 67 -16.30 13.52 4.85
CA ILE A 67 -16.11 14.15 6.17
C ILE A 67 -15.84 15.65 6.01
N ALA A 68 -15.00 16.05 5.07
CA ALA A 68 -14.73 17.46 4.77
C ALA A 68 -16.02 18.19 4.43
N TYR A 69 -16.82 17.65 3.52
CA TYR A 69 -18.11 18.23 3.14
C TYR A 69 -19.07 18.37 4.35
N ILE A 70 -19.12 17.35 5.22
CA ILE A 70 -19.97 17.40 6.43
C ILE A 70 -19.51 18.52 7.35
N VAL A 71 -18.21 18.62 7.63
CA VAL A 71 -17.62 19.62 8.54
C VAL A 71 -17.78 21.04 8.00
N GLU A 72 -17.59 21.25 6.70
CA GLU A 72 -17.78 22.56 6.04
C GLU A 72 -19.23 23.04 6.15
N HIS A 73 -20.19 22.15 6.00
CA HIS A 73 -21.63 22.51 6.00
C HIS A 73 -22.26 22.45 7.39
N ASN A 74 -21.63 21.74 8.34
CA ASN A 74 -22.11 21.57 9.71
C ASN A 74 -20.94 21.65 10.71
N PRO A 75 -20.36 22.85 10.92
CA PRO A 75 -19.19 23.01 11.80
C PRO A 75 -19.43 22.56 13.25
N GLU A 76 -20.70 22.54 13.69
CA GLU A 76 -21.10 22.05 15.00
C GLU A 76 -20.81 20.54 15.19
N LEU A 77 -20.69 19.78 14.10
CA LEU A 77 -20.32 18.36 14.12
C LEU A 77 -18.81 18.12 14.20
N ALA A 78 -18.01 19.17 14.28
CA ALA A 78 -16.55 19.09 14.46
C ALA A 78 -16.14 18.74 15.90
N THR A 79 -17.08 18.25 16.73
CA THR A 79 -16.75 17.83 18.10
C THR A 79 -16.07 16.47 18.13
N ARG A 80 -15.31 16.21 19.20
CA ARG A 80 -14.67 14.89 19.39
C ARG A 80 -15.68 13.74 19.31
N ALA A 81 -16.87 13.88 19.91
CA ALA A 81 -17.87 12.84 19.96
C ALA A 81 -18.42 12.52 18.57
N ASP A 82 -18.71 13.54 17.78
CA ASP A 82 -19.23 13.39 16.43
C ASP A 82 -18.16 12.82 15.49
N LEU A 83 -16.93 13.33 15.54
CA LEU A 83 -15.80 12.79 14.77
C LEU A 83 -15.52 11.33 15.14
N HIS A 84 -15.65 10.96 16.42
CA HIS A 84 -15.50 9.56 16.85
C HIS A 84 -16.62 8.68 16.29
N SER A 85 -17.85 9.18 16.28
CA SER A 85 -19.00 8.47 15.68
C SER A 85 -18.82 8.28 14.18
N MET A 86 -18.35 9.32 13.45
CA MET A 86 -18.05 9.24 12.02
C MET A 86 -16.92 8.23 11.76
N ALA A 87 -15.84 8.27 12.54
CA ALA A 87 -14.72 7.36 12.41
C ALA A 87 -15.16 5.89 12.55
N ASN A 88 -15.97 5.59 13.57
CA ASN A 88 -16.52 4.25 13.78
C ASN A 88 -17.43 3.80 12.63
N THR A 89 -18.31 4.70 12.15
CA THR A 89 -19.25 4.40 11.06
C THR A 89 -18.54 4.11 9.74
N LEU A 90 -17.47 4.84 9.45
CA LEU A 90 -16.69 4.74 8.22
C LEU A 90 -15.53 3.74 8.33
N ASN A 91 -15.37 3.09 9.49
CA ASN A 91 -14.26 2.18 9.79
C ASN A 91 -12.88 2.85 9.58
N ILE A 92 -12.77 4.08 10.07
CA ILE A 92 -11.56 4.91 10.07
C ILE A 92 -10.96 4.87 11.47
N GLU A 93 -9.65 4.77 11.59
CA GLU A 93 -8.96 4.72 12.90
C GLU A 93 -9.04 6.05 13.64
N SER A 94 -8.82 7.16 12.94
CA SER A 94 -8.83 8.50 13.52
C SER A 94 -9.14 9.57 12.48
N ILE A 95 -9.81 10.63 12.94
CA ILE A 95 -10.07 11.86 12.18
C ILE A 95 -9.43 13.02 12.93
N TYR A 96 -8.73 13.88 12.22
CA TYR A 96 -8.09 15.10 12.73
C TYR A 96 -8.52 16.29 11.90
N LEU A 97 -8.81 17.41 12.54
CA LEU A 97 -9.09 18.68 11.91
C LEU A 97 -7.98 19.67 12.25
N TYR A 98 -7.53 20.40 11.24
CA TYR A 98 -6.50 21.42 11.37
C TYR A 98 -7.04 22.77 10.84
N ASP A 99 -6.57 23.86 11.44
CA ASP A 99 -6.81 25.22 10.95
C ASP A 99 -5.88 25.60 9.79
N GLY A 100 -6.05 26.82 9.27
CA GLY A 100 -5.23 27.37 8.19
C GLY A 100 -3.73 27.55 8.54
N ASP A 101 -3.37 27.51 9.81
CA ASP A 101 -1.98 27.50 10.27
C ASP A 101 -1.41 26.09 10.40
N GLY A 102 -2.26 25.05 10.23
CA GLY A 102 -1.91 23.64 10.39
C GLY A 102 -1.86 23.19 11.84
N ASN A 103 -2.53 23.88 12.76
CA ASN A 103 -2.68 23.44 14.14
C ASN A 103 -3.96 22.60 14.28
N MET A 104 -3.88 21.51 15.03
CA MET A 104 -5.04 20.65 15.27
C MET A 104 -6.07 21.36 16.14
N THR A 105 -7.28 21.52 15.59
CA THR A 105 -8.44 22.12 16.26
C THR A 105 -9.33 21.09 16.93
N SER A 106 -9.49 19.91 16.30
CA SER A 106 -10.31 18.83 16.83
C SER A 106 -9.78 17.46 16.41
N SER A 107 -10.18 16.42 17.14
CA SER A 107 -9.78 15.04 16.86
C SER A 107 -10.80 14.04 17.38
N SER A 108 -11.02 12.95 16.67
CA SER A 108 -11.83 11.80 17.12
C SER A 108 -11.18 11.04 18.30
N THR A 109 -9.91 11.30 18.59
CA THR A 109 -9.13 10.62 19.64
C THR A 109 -8.91 11.50 20.86
N SER A 110 -8.26 10.95 21.89
CA SER A 110 -7.85 11.72 23.07
C SER A 110 -6.60 12.59 22.86
N GLN A 111 -6.02 12.61 21.67
CA GLN A 111 -4.89 13.48 21.36
C GLN A 111 -5.30 14.94 21.51
N ARG A 112 -4.51 15.70 22.29
CA ARG A 112 -4.92 17.04 22.72
C ARG A 112 -4.38 18.18 21.86
N SER A 113 -3.20 18.02 21.31
CA SER A 113 -2.59 19.05 20.46
C SER A 113 -1.55 18.42 19.53
N TYR A 114 -1.54 18.85 18.30
CA TYR A 114 -0.53 18.51 17.31
C TYR A 114 -0.55 19.61 16.24
N SER A 115 0.62 19.92 15.67
CA SER A 115 0.72 20.82 14.54
C SER A 115 1.45 20.14 13.41
N LEU A 116 0.99 20.34 12.18
CA LEU A 116 1.67 19.85 10.99
C LEU A 116 3.08 20.46 10.92
N SER A 117 4.07 19.64 10.63
CA SER A 117 5.46 20.10 10.57
C SER A 117 5.63 21.17 9.49
N THR A 118 6.48 22.16 9.80
CA THR A 118 6.96 23.15 8.83
C THR A 118 8.29 22.76 8.20
N LYS A 119 8.87 21.65 8.65
CA LYS A 119 10.18 21.18 8.21
C LYS A 119 10.00 20.18 7.06
N TYR A 120 10.60 20.51 5.91
CA TYR A 120 10.65 19.63 4.75
C TYR A 120 11.25 18.26 5.09
N GLY A 121 10.61 17.19 4.61
CA GLY A 121 11.01 15.80 4.86
C GLY A 121 10.39 15.16 6.11
N ASP A 122 9.70 15.92 6.96
CA ASP A 122 8.90 15.34 8.03
C ASP A 122 7.59 14.75 7.46
N SER A 123 7.10 13.68 8.06
CA SER A 123 5.95 12.91 7.54
C SER A 123 4.66 13.71 7.40
N SER A 124 4.46 14.75 8.22
CA SER A 124 3.27 15.61 8.17
C SER A 124 3.46 16.89 7.36
N TYR A 125 4.68 17.17 6.85
CA TYR A 125 4.97 18.38 6.09
C TYR A 125 4.14 18.49 4.81
N GLU A 126 4.02 17.39 4.08
CA GLU A 126 3.34 17.37 2.77
C GLU A 126 1.84 17.72 2.86
N PHE A 127 1.21 17.50 4.02
CA PHE A 127 -0.19 17.90 4.24
C PHE A 127 -0.39 19.43 4.20
N ARG A 128 0.66 20.23 4.44
CA ARG A 128 0.58 21.69 4.29
C ARG A 128 0.34 22.15 2.85
N SER A 129 0.61 21.29 1.86
CA SER A 129 0.29 21.59 0.46
C SER A 129 -1.21 21.79 0.23
N LEU A 130 -2.06 21.22 1.11
CA LEU A 130 -3.51 21.39 1.07
C LEU A 130 -3.92 22.83 1.38
N LEU A 131 -3.23 23.49 2.32
CA LEU A 131 -3.42 24.92 2.62
C LEU A 131 -2.92 25.82 1.48
N GLY A 132 -2.10 25.30 0.57
CA GLY A 132 -1.60 25.96 -0.63
C GLY A 132 -2.45 25.75 -1.88
N GLY A 133 -3.65 25.16 -1.76
CA GLY A 133 -4.58 24.96 -2.86
C GLY A 133 -4.52 23.60 -3.55
N LYS A 134 -3.88 22.62 -2.94
CA LYS A 134 -4.02 21.21 -3.34
C LYS A 134 -5.28 20.64 -2.71
N ASP A 135 -6.11 19.94 -3.47
CA ASP A 135 -7.39 19.43 -2.96
C ASP A 135 -7.21 18.25 -2.01
N GLU A 136 -6.27 17.36 -2.33
CA GLU A 136 -6.10 16.08 -1.63
C GLU A 136 -4.61 15.68 -1.54
N TYR A 137 -4.23 15.01 -0.45
CA TYR A 137 -2.94 14.35 -0.31
C TYR A 137 -3.10 12.97 0.33
N ILE A 138 -2.62 11.96 -0.38
CA ILE A 138 -2.58 10.57 0.08
C ILE A 138 -1.13 10.23 0.39
N GLN A 139 -0.83 10.01 1.67
CA GLN A 139 0.49 9.58 2.10
C GLN A 139 0.70 8.11 1.72
N PRO A 140 1.90 7.72 1.25
CA PRO A 140 2.25 6.30 1.10
C PRO A 140 2.09 5.53 2.42
N LEU A 141 1.79 4.25 2.33
CA LEU A 141 1.73 3.37 3.49
C LEU A 141 3.01 3.49 4.31
N SER A 142 2.88 3.67 5.61
CA SER A 142 4.00 3.81 6.53
C SER A 142 3.84 2.92 7.76
N ILE A 143 4.95 2.35 8.22
CA ILE A 143 4.96 1.51 9.42
C ILE A 143 5.29 2.40 10.62
N ASN A 144 4.41 2.40 11.62
CA ASN A 144 4.70 2.99 12.91
C ASN A 144 5.82 2.19 13.59
N ARG A 145 6.98 2.81 13.77
CA ARG A 145 8.17 2.14 14.33
C ARG A 145 8.00 1.69 15.77
N THR A 146 7.04 2.26 16.49
CA THR A 146 6.79 1.94 17.91
C THR A 146 5.83 0.76 18.05
N THR A 147 4.75 0.74 17.26
CA THR A 147 3.71 -0.30 17.34
C THR A 147 3.90 -1.43 16.32
N GLY A 148 4.69 -1.21 15.27
CA GLY A 148 4.82 -2.13 14.13
C GLY A 148 3.60 -2.15 13.22
N GLU A 149 2.58 -1.34 13.49
CA GLU A 149 1.36 -1.27 12.71
C GLU A 149 1.54 -0.40 11.46
N THR A 150 0.91 -0.79 10.38
CA THR A 150 0.90 -0.03 9.12
C THR A 150 -0.26 0.97 9.16
N TYR A 151 0.05 2.21 8.82
CA TYR A 151 -0.92 3.30 8.69
C TYR A 151 -0.81 3.98 7.33
N GLN A 152 -1.93 4.52 6.88
CA GLN A 152 -1.98 5.49 5.80
C GLN A 152 -2.71 6.73 6.30
N TYR A 153 -2.15 7.90 6.04
CA TYR A 153 -2.80 9.17 6.29
C TYR A 153 -3.26 9.78 4.98
N ILE A 154 -4.50 10.27 4.98
CA ILE A 154 -5.12 10.90 3.81
C ILE A 154 -5.66 12.24 4.29
N GLY A 155 -5.39 13.31 3.58
CA GLY A 155 -5.86 14.65 3.90
C GLY A 155 -6.58 15.28 2.73
N VAL A 156 -7.56 16.13 3.06
CA VAL A 156 -8.37 16.91 2.15
C VAL A 156 -8.43 18.35 2.67
N ALA A 157 -8.32 19.34 1.78
CA ALA A 157 -8.49 20.73 2.13
C ALA A 157 -9.93 21.02 2.57
N LEU A 158 -10.08 21.88 3.57
CA LEU A 158 -11.35 22.55 3.92
C LEU A 158 -11.34 23.95 3.33
N TYR A 159 -12.45 24.35 2.76
CA TYR A 159 -12.59 25.63 2.10
C TYR A 159 -13.57 26.54 2.86
N ASP A 160 -13.23 27.80 2.95
CA ASP A 160 -14.15 28.84 3.43
C ASP A 160 -15.20 29.19 2.37
N GLN A 161 -16.07 30.15 2.72
CA GLN A 161 -17.14 30.63 1.81
C GLN A 161 -16.63 31.33 0.53
N ASP A 162 -15.37 31.79 0.55
CA ASP A 162 -14.71 32.46 -0.57
C ASP A 162 -13.92 31.44 -1.43
N GLY A 163 -13.92 30.15 -1.06
CA GLY A 163 -13.20 29.09 -1.76
C GLY A 163 -11.70 29.08 -1.48
N ILE A 164 -11.27 29.67 -0.36
CA ILE A 164 -9.89 29.68 0.09
C ILE A 164 -9.70 28.52 1.07
N ALA A 165 -8.63 27.73 0.90
CA ALA A 165 -8.30 26.67 1.81
C ALA A 165 -7.87 27.25 3.17
N ASP A 166 -8.69 27.07 4.20
CA ASP A 166 -8.47 27.58 5.56
C ASP A 166 -8.38 26.46 6.62
N GLY A 167 -8.36 25.21 6.20
CA GLY A 167 -8.21 24.07 7.09
C GLY A 167 -7.96 22.76 6.36
N ILE A 168 -7.84 21.68 7.13
CA ILE A 168 -7.60 20.33 6.63
C ILE A 168 -8.40 19.33 7.45
N VAL A 169 -9.05 18.39 6.77
CA VAL A 169 -9.44 17.10 7.34
C VAL A 169 -8.36 16.10 7.03
N GLN A 170 -7.85 15.42 8.04
CA GLN A 170 -6.92 14.30 7.89
C GLN A 170 -7.51 13.06 8.55
N ILE A 171 -7.48 11.95 7.86
CA ILE A 171 -7.85 10.65 8.43
C ILE A 171 -6.62 9.75 8.53
N ALA A 172 -6.62 8.89 9.55
CA ALA A 172 -5.69 7.78 9.68
C ALA A 172 -6.45 6.48 9.47
N VAL A 173 -5.96 5.62 8.60
CA VAL A 173 -6.56 4.32 8.32
C VAL A 173 -5.53 3.20 8.51
N ARG A 174 -5.98 2.05 9.00
CA ARG A 174 -5.17 0.83 9.09
C ARG A 174 -5.61 -0.13 7.99
N PRO A 175 -4.76 -0.45 7.03
CA PRO A 175 -5.11 -1.35 5.93
C PRO A 175 -5.03 -2.82 6.34
N MET A 176 -5.61 -3.23 7.47
CA MET A 176 -5.55 -4.61 7.97
C MET A 176 -6.04 -5.63 6.93
N ARG A 177 -7.14 -5.34 6.23
CA ARG A 177 -7.62 -6.21 5.14
C ARG A 177 -6.65 -6.28 3.97
N LEU A 178 -6.00 -5.17 3.64
CA LEU A 178 -4.99 -5.14 2.60
C LEU A 178 -3.78 -5.99 2.99
N GLU A 179 -3.29 -5.88 4.24
CA GLU A 179 -2.19 -6.70 4.73
C GLU A 179 -2.52 -8.20 4.74
N GLU A 180 -3.73 -8.58 5.10
CA GLU A 180 -4.20 -9.98 5.05
C GLU A 180 -4.27 -10.49 3.60
N MET A 181 -4.80 -9.70 2.69
CA MET A 181 -4.85 -10.03 1.26
C MET A 181 -3.44 -10.13 0.65
N LEU A 182 -2.54 -9.23 1.01
CA LEU A 182 -1.14 -9.26 0.57
C LEU A 182 -0.37 -10.46 1.14
N LYS A 183 -0.64 -10.84 2.38
CA LYS A 183 -0.06 -12.05 2.99
C LYS A 183 -0.55 -13.33 2.29
N SER A 184 -1.85 -13.44 1.98
CA SER A 184 -2.39 -14.59 1.25
C SER A 184 -1.79 -14.71 -0.15
N THR A 185 -1.66 -13.60 -0.87
CA THR A 185 -1.06 -13.55 -2.21
C THR A 185 0.42 -13.97 -2.21
N LYS A 186 1.16 -13.66 -1.13
CA LYS A 186 2.57 -14.07 -0.99
C LYS A 186 2.73 -15.57 -0.67
N ILE A 187 1.80 -16.16 0.06
CA ILE A 187 1.82 -17.59 0.40
C ILE A 187 1.51 -18.45 -0.84
N ASP A 188 0.54 -18.05 -1.66
CA ASP A 188 0.17 -18.76 -2.89
C ASP A 188 1.27 -18.72 -3.97
N ALA A 189 2.24 -17.80 -3.86
CA ALA A 189 3.35 -17.69 -4.80
C ALA A 189 4.55 -18.57 -4.45
N VAL A 190 4.56 -19.21 -3.25
CA VAL A 190 5.68 -20.03 -2.74
C VAL A 190 5.36 -21.54 -2.79
N LEU A 191 4.12 -21.93 -3.05
CA LEU A 191 3.67 -23.32 -3.24
C LEU A 191 3.59 -23.68 -4.72
#